data_774db3c33258468b4af8fa348632001d
#
_entry.id   774db3c33258468b4af8fa348632001d
#
_cell.length_a   1.000
_cell.length_b   1.000
_cell.length_c   1.000
_cell.angle_alpha   90.00
_cell.angle_beta   90.00
_cell.angle_gamma   90.00
#
_symmetry.space_group_name_H-M   'P 1'
#
loop_
_entity.id
_entity.type
_entity.pdbx_description
1 polymer ?
#
loop_
_entity_poly.entity_id
_entity_poly.type
_entity_poly.pdbx_seq_one_letter_code
_entity_poly.pdbx_strand_id
1 'polypeptide(L)'
;MTYLVLDNITQGIENTPRSMAVSDDLLGDVRAALAELPLPVRHLLSENLVGIYFVQDLGGTAYTDYVAGDSIRLAAGFVILDMDVLGTRIANEWATWKESSPFMANPMYRLEAEIERDGGNTRRNAIQYILLHELGHVLAIGKDLHPPWELPVSPDRSPDKYAFSRLSWKAGEVGKKSTSLFEHEFSNRKDVVYYFGAGLPASQMVRTYEQLEQTNFPTLYAATKPEEDFAESFVGYVHTMLLGRPFEIRIFENDKLLKTYRSCWNEMRCAEKRKVIEQFLQLSTND
;
A
#
# COMPACT_ATOMS: atom_id res chain seq x y z
N MET A 1 20.42 5.81 9.58
CA MET A 1 20.70 4.32 9.71
C MET A 1 20.35 3.80 11.08
N THR A 2 20.95 4.30 12.20
CA THR A 2 20.66 3.81 13.56
C THR A 2 19.17 3.73 13.89
N TYR A 3 18.41 4.75 13.49
CA TYR A 3 16.95 4.77 13.66
C TYR A 3 16.28 3.57 13.00
N LEU A 4 16.56 3.28 11.72
CA LEU A 4 15.96 2.15 11.00
C LEU A 4 16.31 0.79 11.60
N VAL A 5 17.54 0.64 12.07
CA VAL A 5 17.97 -0.59 12.76
C VAL A 5 17.19 -0.78 14.06
N LEU A 6 17.01 0.28 14.85
CA LEU A 6 16.23 0.24 16.08
C LEU A 6 14.74 -0.02 15.81
N ASP A 7 14.18 0.58 14.76
CA ASP A 7 12.81 0.33 14.36
C ASP A 7 12.61 -1.14 13.96
N ASN A 8 13.47 -1.70 13.10
CA ASN A 8 13.43 -3.10 12.74
C ASN A 8 13.48 -4.03 13.95
N ILE A 9 14.38 -3.76 14.91
CA ILE A 9 14.46 -4.53 16.17
C ILE A 9 13.13 -4.45 16.93
N THR A 10 12.54 -3.28 17.02
CA THR A 10 11.27 -3.06 17.73
C THR A 10 10.10 -3.79 17.05
N GLN A 11 10.12 -3.86 15.72
CA GLN A 11 9.11 -4.56 14.92
C GLN A 11 9.38 -6.08 14.83
N GLY A 12 10.50 -6.58 15.32
CA GLY A 12 10.89 -8.00 15.20
C GLY A 12 11.39 -8.38 13.81
N ILE A 13 11.87 -7.41 13.04
CA ILE A 13 12.47 -7.60 11.71
C ILE A 13 13.96 -7.88 11.90
N GLU A 14 14.46 -9.02 11.38
CA GLU A 14 15.86 -9.44 11.53
C GLU A 14 16.84 -8.69 10.62
N ASN A 15 16.33 -8.03 9.58
CA ASN A 15 17.11 -7.29 8.59
C ASN A 15 17.85 -6.10 9.24
N THR A 16 19.06 -5.83 8.74
CA THR A 16 19.90 -4.72 9.22
C THR A 16 20.13 -3.72 8.09
N PRO A 17 19.33 -2.64 8.04
CA PRO A 17 19.43 -1.64 6.99
C PRO A 17 20.84 -1.03 6.88
N ARG A 18 21.29 -0.89 5.62
CA ARG A 18 22.63 -0.35 5.29
C ARG A 18 22.51 0.72 4.21
N SER A 19 23.34 1.75 4.32
CA SER A 19 23.46 2.75 3.25
C SER A 19 24.07 2.14 1.99
N MET A 20 23.65 2.62 0.83
CA MET A 20 24.19 2.21 -0.45
C MET A 20 24.50 3.40 -1.36
N ALA A 21 25.42 3.20 -2.30
CA ALA A 21 25.58 4.10 -3.43
C ALA A 21 24.53 3.77 -4.50
N VAL A 22 23.80 4.79 -4.96
CA VAL A 22 22.74 4.64 -5.97
C VAL A 22 23.35 4.93 -7.35
N SER A 23 23.10 4.05 -8.32
CA SER A 23 23.55 4.27 -9.71
C SER A 23 22.75 5.38 -10.39
N ASP A 24 23.36 6.06 -11.37
CA ASP A 24 22.68 7.08 -12.18
C ASP A 24 21.47 6.52 -12.94
N ASP A 25 21.53 5.28 -13.38
CA ASP A 25 20.45 4.56 -14.05
C ASP A 25 19.22 4.42 -13.11
N LEU A 26 19.44 4.02 -11.87
CA LEU A 26 18.38 3.90 -10.87
C LEU A 26 17.81 5.26 -10.49
N LEU A 27 18.64 6.28 -10.31
CA LEU A 27 18.18 7.66 -10.10
C LEU A 27 17.38 8.17 -11.29
N GLY A 28 17.75 7.76 -12.51
CA GLY A 28 17.00 8.02 -13.73
C GLY A 28 15.59 7.45 -13.68
N ASP A 29 15.44 6.20 -13.26
CA ASP A 29 14.13 5.54 -13.11
C ASP A 29 13.26 6.25 -12.05
N VAL A 30 13.82 6.60 -10.90
CA VAL A 30 13.09 7.33 -9.83
C VAL A 30 12.63 8.69 -10.32
N ARG A 31 13.51 9.47 -10.99
CA ARG A 31 13.15 10.78 -11.56
C ARG A 31 12.04 10.67 -12.60
N ALA A 32 12.13 9.67 -13.48
CA ALA A 32 11.12 9.43 -14.50
C ALA A 32 9.78 9.00 -13.87
N ALA A 33 9.80 8.12 -12.87
CA ALA A 33 8.62 7.72 -12.11
C ALA A 33 7.91 8.93 -11.48
N LEU A 34 8.65 9.82 -10.83
CA LEU A 34 8.10 11.04 -10.22
C LEU A 34 7.57 12.03 -11.28
N ALA A 35 8.25 12.16 -12.42
CA ALA A 35 7.84 13.07 -13.49
C ALA A 35 6.52 12.66 -14.14
N GLU A 36 6.19 11.38 -14.15
CA GLU A 36 4.95 10.83 -14.70
C GLU A 36 3.75 10.91 -13.73
N LEU A 37 3.97 11.30 -12.46
CA LEU A 37 2.88 11.45 -11.51
C LEU A 37 1.88 12.51 -11.97
N PRO A 38 0.57 12.31 -11.77
CA PRO A 38 -0.45 13.32 -12.08
C PRO A 38 -0.17 14.67 -11.39
N LEU A 39 -0.49 15.76 -12.07
CA LEU A 39 -0.26 17.12 -11.54
C LEU A 39 -0.79 17.35 -10.12
N PRO A 40 -2.02 16.92 -9.75
CA PRO A 40 -2.52 17.09 -8.40
C PRO A 40 -1.64 16.40 -7.36
N VAL A 41 -1.12 15.20 -7.66
CA VAL A 41 -0.21 14.45 -6.77
C VAL A 41 1.11 15.22 -6.61
N ARG A 42 1.71 15.67 -7.72
CA ARG A 42 2.99 16.41 -7.67
C ARG A 42 2.88 17.71 -6.89
N HIS A 43 1.75 18.41 -6.99
CA HIS A 43 1.53 19.65 -6.26
C HIS A 43 1.52 19.39 -4.74
N LEU A 44 0.75 18.42 -4.29
CA LEU A 44 0.70 18.03 -2.88
C LEU A 44 2.07 17.59 -2.33
N LEU A 45 2.88 16.88 -3.15
CA LEU A 45 4.20 16.42 -2.74
C LEU A 45 5.19 17.56 -2.51
N SER A 46 5.11 18.62 -3.29
CA SER A 46 6.02 19.77 -3.14
C SER A 46 5.96 20.43 -1.76
N GLU A 47 4.87 20.23 -1.04
CA GLU A 47 4.64 20.82 0.29
C GLU A 47 4.89 19.83 1.44
N ASN A 48 4.83 18.51 1.17
CA ASN A 48 4.77 17.51 2.23
C ASN A 48 5.95 16.52 2.21
N LEU A 49 6.73 16.41 1.12
CA LEU A 49 7.82 15.45 1.00
C LEU A 49 9.18 16.10 1.29
N VAL A 50 9.87 15.61 2.33
CA VAL A 50 11.25 16.02 2.67
C VAL A 50 12.27 15.42 1.71
N GLY A 51 12.11 14.13 1.37
CA GLY A 51 13.06 13.45 0.51
C GLY A 51 12.75 11.97 0.31
N ILE A 52 13.48 11.36 -0.63
CA ILE A 52 13.48 9.93 -0.90
C ILE A 52 14.89 9.41 -0.67
N TYR A 53 15.03 8.39 0.14
CA TYR A 53 16.31 7.80 0.54
C TYR A 53 16.40 6.34 0.08
N PHE A 54 17.60 5.83 -0.06
CA PHE A 54 17.86 4.50 -0.59
C PHE A 54 18.73 3.71 0.37
N VAL A 55 18.32 2.48 0.65
CA VAL A 55 19.02 1.56 1.53
C VAL A 55 19.04 0.15 0.93
N GLN A 56 19.79 -0.73 1.56
CA GLN A 56 19.75 -2.18 1.35
C GLN A 56 19.32 -2.84 2.65
N ASP A 57 18.75 -4.04 2.54
CA ASP A 57 18.40 -4.89 3.68
C ASP A 57 17.42 -4.22 4.67
N LEU A 58 16.41 -3.54 4.12
CA LEU A 58 15.38 -2.84 4.92
C LEU A 58 14.43 -3.81 5.64
N GLY A 59 14.17 -4.99 5.05
CA GLY A 59 13.20 -5.96 5.56
C GLY A 59 11.79 -5.83 4.96
N GLY A 60 11.59 -4.85 4.11
CA GLY A 60 10.37 -4.61 3.32
C GLY A 60 10.73 -4.00 1.98
N THR A 61 9.75 -3.57 1.20
CA THR A 61 10.01 -2.90 -0.08
C THR A 61 10.35 -1.42 0.10
N ALA A 62 9.66 -0.77 1.01
CA ALA A 62 9.80 0.65 1.31
C ALA A 62 9.29 0.94 2.73
N TYR A 63 9.55 2.14 3.18
CA TYR A 63 9.17 2.62 4.50
C TYR A 63 8.92 4.12 4.45
N THR A 64 7.82 4.57 5.03
CA THR A 64 7.50 5.99 5.20
C THR A 64 7.50 6.37 6.66
N ASP A 65 8.09 7.52 6.96
CA ASP A 65 7.99 8.16 8.26
C ASP A 65 8.01 9.68 8.10
N TYR A 66 7.96 10.42 9.20
CA TYR A 66 7.86 11.88 9.16
C TYR A 66 8.84 12.57 10.12
N VAL A 67 9.13 13.81 9.80
CA VAL A 67 9.85 14.72 10.67
C VAL A 67 8.81 15.60 11.38
N ALA A 68 8.66 15.43 12.68
CA ALA A 68 7.72 16.23 13.45
C ALA A 68 8.25 17.66 13.61
N GLY A 69 7.41 18.64 13.30
CA GLY A 69 7.56 20.01 13.75
C GLY A 69 7.01 20.19 15.18
N ASP A 70 6.61 21.39 15.53
CA ASP A 70 6.01 21.70 16.84
C ASP A 70 4.64 20.99 17.05
N SER A 71 4.02 20.52 15.97
CA SER A 71 2.84 19.66 15.98
C SER A 71 2.84 18.71 14.79
N ILE A 72 2.16 17.58 14.91
CA ILE A 72 2.01 16.58 13.83
C ILE A 72 1.40 17.18 12.54
N ARG A 73 0.62 18.25 12.65
CA ARG A 73 0.03 18.95 11.51
C ARG A 73 1.07 19.71 10.66
N LEU A 74 2.24 19.99 11.23
CA LEU A 74 3.37 20.62 10.55
C LEU A 74 4.47 19.61 10.17
N ALA A 75 4.18 18.31 10.29
CA ALA A 75 5.11 17.25 9.91
C ALA A 75 5.20 17.13 8.38
N ALA A 76 6.39 16.84 7.90
CA ALA A 76 6.63 16.48 6.51
C ALA A 76 7.21 15.07 6.46
N GLY A 77 6.77 14.29 5.47
CA GLY A 77 7.15 12.88 5.34
C GLY A 77 8.42 12.67 4.54
N PHE A 78 9.04 11.53 4.73
CA PHE A 78 10.12 11.04 3.87
C PHE A 78 9.88 9.57 3.53
N VAL A 79 10.45 9.13 2.41
CA VAL A 79 10.33 7.77 1.91
C VAL A 79 11.71 7.13 1.89
N ILE A 80 11.81 5.88 2.31
CA ILE A 80 13.00 5.03 2.20
C ILE A 80 12.67 3.84 1.31
N LEU A 81 13.48 3.58 0.30
CA LEU A 81 13.32 2.50 -0.66
C LEU A 81 14.40 1.43 -0.46
N ASP A 82 13.99 0.17 -0.41
CA ASP A 82 14.90 -0.97 -0.41
C ASP A 82 15.31 -1.33 -1.83
N MET A 83 16.58 -1.16 -2.13
CA MET A 83 17.11 -1.41 -3.47
C MET A 83 17.47 -2.87 -3.72
N ASP A 84 17.57 -3.71 -2.70
CA ASP A 84 17.70 -5.17 -2.88
C ASP A 84 16.38 -5.74 -3.43
N VAL A 85 15.24 -5.15 -3.06
CA VAL A 85 13.93 -5.53 -3.58
C VAL A 85 13.64 -4.88 -4.93
N LEU A 86 13.85 -3.56 -5.05
CA LEU A 86 13.45 -2.77 -6.22
C LEU A 86 14.48 -2.77 -7.36
N GLY A 87 15.75 -2.97 -7.05
CA GLY A 87 16.82 -2.95 -8.06
C GLY A 87 16.73 -4.08 -9.09
N THR A 88 16.06 -5.17 -8.77
CA THR A 88 16.07 -6.42 -9.54
C THR A 88 14.72 -6.85 -10.12
N ARG A 89 13.60 -6.22 -9.72
CA ARG A 89 12.25 -6.62 -10.14
C ARG A 89 11.61 -5.61 -11.08
N ILE A 90 10.94 -6.10 -12.11
CA ILE A 90 9.99 -5.34 -12.93
C ILE A 90 8.59 -5.35 -12.28
N ALA A 91 7.69 -4.50 -12.77
CA ALA A 91 6.43 -4.19 -12.11
C ALA A 91 5.56 -5.41 -11.77
N ASN A 92 5.29 -6.28 -12.74
CA ASN A 92 4.42 -7.43 -12.52
C ASN A 92 5.10 -8.54 -11.70
N GLU A 93 6.42 -8.66 -11.77
CA GLU A 93 7.19 -9.58 -10.91
C GLU A 93 7.12 -9.14 -9.45
N TRP A 94 7.33 -7.84 -9.19
CA TRP A 94 7.21 -7.30 -7.86
C TRP A 94 5.80 -7.44 -7.31
N ALA A 95 4.79 -7.08 -8.09
CA ALA A 95 3.39 -7.18 -7.67
C ALA A 95 2.98 -8.64 -7.39
N THR A 96 3.40 -9.58 -8.24
CA THR A 96 3.17 -11.01 -8.03
C THR A 96 3.82 -11.50 -6.74
N TRP A 97 5.07 -11.11 -6.49
CA TRP A 97 5.77 -11.45 -5.26
C TRP A 97 5.05 -10.88 -4.03
N LYS A 98 4.69 -9.59 -4.04
CA LYS A 98 3.95 -8.92 -2.96
C LYS A 98 2.62 -9.64 -2.69
N GLU A 99 1.78 -9.78 -3.70
CA GLU A 99 0.42 -10.31 -3.56
C GLU A 99 0.39 -11.82 -3.23
N SER A 100 1.48 -12.55 -3.50
CA SER A 100 1.63 -13.95 -3.11
C SER A 100 2.09 -14.12 -1.66
N SER A 101 2.69 -13.09 -1.04
CA SER A 101 3.34 -13.19 0.27
C SER A 101 2.42 -13.60 1.43
N PRO A 102 1.10 -13.30 1.45
CA PRO A 102 0.22 -13.79 2.49
C PRO A 102 -0.06 -15.29 2.45
N PHE A 103 0.29 -15.96 1.35
CA PHE A 103 -0.07 -17.37 1.10
C PHE A 103 1.16 -18.28 1.18
N MET A 104 1.00 -19.40 1.89
CA MET A 104 2.03 -20.45 1.96
C MET A 104 2.31 -21.01 0.57
N ALA A 105 3.58 -21.13 0.20
CA ALA A 105 3.97 -21.68 -1.09
C ALA A 105 3.42 -23.09 -1.30
N ASN A 106 2.84 -23.35 -2.47
CA ASN A 106 2.31 -24.64 -2.84
C ASN A 106 2.45 -24.84 -4.36
N PRO A 107 3.00 -25.97 -4.84
CA PRO A 107 3.24 -26.16 -6.26
C PRO A 107 1.97 -26.26 -7.11
N MET A 108 0.82 -26.56 -6.52
CA MET A 108 -0.46 -26.67 -7.24
C MET A 108 -1.12 -25.30 -7.46
N TYR A 109 -0.82 -24.30 -6.61
CA TYR A 109 -1.47 -22.99 -6.67
C TYR A 109 -0.46 -21.92 -7.07
N ARG A 110 -0.89 -21.02 -7.95
CA ARG A 110 -0.11 -19.89 -8.42
C ARG A 110 -0.98 -18.65 -8.48
N LEU A 111 -0.44 -17.53 -8.02
CA LEU A 111 -1.01 -16.21 -8.17
C LEU A 111 -0.13 -15.40 -9.11
N GLU A 112 -0.73 -14.67 -10.03
CA GLU A 112 -0.08 -13.68 -10.89
C GLU A 112 -0.76 -12.33 -10.72
N ALA A 113 0.04 -11.29 -10.53
CA ALA A 113 -0.43 -9.91 -10.50
C ALA A 113 0.03 -9.16 -11.75
N GLU A 114 -0.90 -8.44 -12.38
CA GLU A 114 -0.63 -7.55 -13.50
C GLU A 114 -0.99 -6.11 -13.10
N ILE A 115 0.04 -5.28 -12.93
CA ILE A 115 -0.10 -3.85 -12.67
C ILE A 115 0.38 -3.02 -13.86
N GLU A 116 0.99 -3.65 -14.87
CA GLU A 116 1.46 -3.00 -16.10
C GLU A 116 1.23 -3.90 -17.31
N ARG A 117 0.89 -3.27 -18.43
CA ARG A 117 0.81 -3.94 -19.74
C ARG A 117 2.19 -4.11 -20.34
N ASP A 118 2.28 -4.91 -21.41
CA ASP A 118 3.49 -5.06 -22.22
C ASP A 118 4.04 -3.68 -22.62
N GLY A 119 5.35 -3.50 -22.47
CA GLY A 119 6.04 -2.22 -22.69
C GLY A 119 6.09 -1.30 -21.47
N GLY A 120 5.12 -1.40 -20.54
CA GLY A 120 5.14 -0.73 -19.24
C GLY A 120 5.70 -1.60 -18.11
N ASN A 121 5.83 -2.90 -18.30
CA ASN A 121 6.32 -3.81 -17.26
C ASN A 121 7.84 -3.66 -17.06
N THR A 122 8.24 -2.59 -16.37
CA THR A 122 9.62 -2.17 -16.15
C THR A 122 9.93 -1.97 -14.68
N ARG A 123 11.21 -1.91 -14.30
CA ARG A 123 11.66 -1.53 -12.95
C ARG A 123 11.16 -0.12 -12.59
N ARG A 124 11.22 0.84 -13.52
CA ARG A 124 10.71 2.19 -13.32
C ARG A 124 9.25 2.19 -12.86
N ASN A 125 8.40 1.37 -13.47
CA ASN A 125 6.98 1.33 -13.16
C ASN A 125 6.70 0.53 -11.87
N ALA A 126 7.55 -0.43 -11.49
CA ALA A 126 7.55 -0.99 -10.14
C ALA A 126 7.83 0.10 -9.10
N ILE A 127 8.89 0.86 -9.29
CA ILE A 127 9.27 1.99 -8.43
C ILE A 127 8.12 3.01 -8.34
N GLN A 128 7.47 3.33 -9.46
CA GLN A 128 6.37 4.29 -9.47
C GLN A 128 5.18 3.82 -8.62
N TYR A 129 4.77 2.54 -8.75
CA TYR A 129 3.68 1.98 -7.96
C TYR A 129 3.97 2.04 -6.45
N ILE A 130 5.18 1.64 -6.07
CA ILE A 130 5.62 1.64 -4.68
C ILE A 130 5.72 3.07 -4.14
N LEU A 131 6.32 3.99 -4.92
CA LEU A 131 6.35 5.40 -4.54
C LEU A 131 4.95 5.96 -4.33
N LEU A 132 3.98 5.65 -5.19
CA LEU A 132 2.59 6.09 -5.00
C LEU A 132 1.99 5.57 -3.70
N HIS A 133 2.29 4.33 -3.30
CA HIS A 133 1.87 3.80 -2.01
C HIS A 133 2.47 4.60 -0.85
N GLU A 134 3.79 4.75 -0.82
CA GLU A 134 4.50 5.49 0.22
C GLU A 134 4.11 6.98 0.26
N LEU A 135 3.89 7.57 -0.90
CA LEU A 135 3.41 8.95 -1.00
C LEU A 135 1.97 9.09 -0.48
N GLY A 136 1.16 8.04 -0.54
CA GLY A 136 -0.14 7.99 0.13
C GLY A 136 0.02 8.21 1.64
N HIS A 137 0.97 7.53 2.29
CA HIS A 137 1.30 7.76 3.69
C HIS A 137 1.81 9.19 3.94
N VAL A 138 2.79 9.67 3.17
CA VAL A 138 3.33 11.03 3.29
C VAL A 138 2.22 12.08 3.23
N LEU A 139 1.33 11.96 2.26
CA LEU A 139 0.26 12.92 2.02
C LEU A 139 -0.84 12.88 3.09
N ALA A 140 -1.00 11.76 3.78
CA ALA A 140 -1.97 11.61 4.88
C ALA A 140 -1.48 12.22 6.21
N ILE A 141 -0.18 12.50 6.36
CA ILE A 141 0.39 13.04 7.60
C ILE A 141 -0.32 14.34 8.00
N GLY A 142 -0.83 14.38 9.23
CA GLY A 142 -1.54 15.55 9.76
C GLY A 142 -2.87 15.88 9.08
N LYS A 143 -3.39 15.01 8.22
CA LYS A 143 -4.74 15.11 7.63
C LYS A 143 -5.74 14.23 8.40
N ASP A 144 -6.98 14.62 8.42
CA ASP A 144 -8.05 13.88 9.12
C ASP A 144 -8.60 12.72 8.24
N LEU A 145 -7.69 11.88 7.69
CA LEU A 145 -8.03 10.76 6.82
C LEU A 145 -8.08 9.43 7.57
N HIS A 146 -7.12 9.18 8.44
CA HIS A 146 -7.03 8.01 9.32
C HIS A 146 -6.30 8.39 10.62
N PRO A 147 -6.39 7.56 11.69
CA PRO A 147 -5.60 7.79 12.92
C PRO A 147 -4.10 7.83 12.62
N PRO A 148 -3.32 8.64 13.35
CA PRO A 148 -1.85 8.59 13.30
C PRO A 148 -1.37 7.19 13.69
N TRP A 149 -0.54 6.55 12.83
CA TRP A 149 -0.14 5.15 12.99
C TRP A 149 0.87 4.92 14.14
N GLU A 150 1.59 5.96 14.56
CA GLU A 150 2.56 5.88 15.66
C GLU A 150 1.90 5.97 17.03
N LEU A 151 0.66 6.46 17.08
CA LEU A 151 -0.03 6.69 18.35
C LEU A 151 -0.98 5.53 18.66
N PRO A 152 -1.06 5.11 19.92
CA PRO A 152 -2.03 4.11 20.33
C PRO A 152 -3.46 4.53 19.98
N VAL A 153 -4.29 3.58 19.58
CA VAL A 153 -5.73 3.81 19.40
C VAL A 153 -6.31 4.23 20.75
N SER A 154 -7.08 5.31 20.74
CA SER A 154 -7.79 5.85 21.90
C SER A 154 -9.17 6.32 21.48
N PRO A 155 -10.12 6.58 22.44
CA PRO A 155 -11.43 7.10 22.08
C PRO A 155 -11.40 8.36 21.21
N ASP A 156 -10.39 9.22 21.39
CA ASP A 156 -10.24 10.45 20.62
C ASP A 156 -9.59 10.22 19.25
N ARG A 157 -8.89 9.11 19.07
CA ARG A 157 -8.22 8.67 17.85
C ARG A 157 -8.81 7.37 17.32
N SER A 158 -10.12 7.19 17.47
CA SER A 158 -10.84 6.06 16.91
C SER A 158 -11.03 6.23 15.41
N PRO A 159 -10.85 5.17 14.59
CA PRO A 159 -10.93 5.23 13.12
C PRO A 159 -12.25 5.80 12.59
N ASP A 160 -13.35 5.61 13.32
CA ASP A 160 -14.68 6.14 12.96
C ASP A 160 -14.78 7.67 12.97
N LYS A 161 -13.79 8.37 13.54
CA LYS A 161 -13.72 9.84 13.57
C LYS A 161 -13.04 10.48 12.37
N TYR A 162 -12.43 9.68 11.52
CA TYR A 162 -11.64 10.16 10.36
C TYR A 162 -12.38 9.94 9.06
N ALA A 163 -12.26 10.89 8.14
CA ALA A 163 -13.05 10.94 6.92
C ALA A 163 -12.93 9.69 6.04
N PHE A 164 -11.74 9.10 5.96
CA PHE A 164 -11.50 7.90 5.16
C PHE A 164 -11.68 6.62 5.97
N SER A 165 -10.99 6.48 7.09
CA SER A 165 -10.97 5.21 7.82
C SER A 165 -12.34 4.80 8.37
N ARG A 166 -13.24 5.73 8.69
CA ARG A 166 -14.61 5.42 9.11
C ARG A 166 -15.42 4.59 8.12
N LEU A 167 -15.00 4.55 6.85
CA LEU A 167 -15.68 3.80 5.80
C LEU A 167 -15.45 2.29 5.91
N SER A 168 -14.37 1.88 6.60
CA SER A 168 -13.94 0.48 6.69
C SER A 168 -13.59 0.03 8.10
N TRP A 169 -13.38 0.97 9.03
CA TRP A 169 -12.79 0.70 10.33
C TRP A 169 -13.56 1.34 11.48
N LYS A 170 -13.51 0.69 12.63
CA LYS A 170 -14.02 1.19 13.90
C LYS A 170 -13.02 0.92 15.03
N ALA A 171 -13.24 1.51 16.20
CA ALA A 171 -12.48 1.18 17.39
C ALA A 171 -12.53 -0.33 17.65
N GLY A 172 -11.38 -0.91 17.96
CA GLY A 172 -11.31 -2.23 18.57
C GLY A 172 -11.72 -2.17 20.04
N GLU A 173 -11.68 -3.31 20.72
CA GLU A 173 -11.81 -3.34 22.17
C GLU A 173 -10.69 -2.51 22.83
N VAL A 174 -10.96 -1.98 24.03
CA VAL A 174 -10.00 -1.14 24.75
C VAL A 174 -8.62 -1.80 24.82
N GLY A 175 -7.60 -1.09 24.35
CA GLY A 175 -6.22 -1.58 24.26
C GLY A 175 -5.91 -2.48 23.05
N LYS A 176 -6.88 -2.73 22.17
CA LYS A 176 -6.70 -3.49 20.92
C LYS A 176 -6.62 -2.55 19.70
N LYS A 177 -6.01 -3.09 18.64
CA LYS A 177 -5.94 -2.45 17.33
C LYS A 177 -7.34 -2.17 16.76
N SER A 178 -7.43 -1.31 15.77
CA SER A 178 -8.64 -1.06 14.97
C SER A 178 -9.29 -2.36 14.49
N THR A 179 -10.60 -2.39 14.41
CA THR A 179 -11.39 -3.53 13.92
C THR A 179 -12.07 -3.14 12.62
N SER A 180 -12.08 -4.04 11.62
CA SER A 180 -12.79 -3.81 10.38
C SER A 180 -14.30 -3.83 10.58
N LEU A 181 -15.02 -3.05 9.78
CA LEU A 181 -16.49 -3.15 9.67
C LEU A 181 -16.93 -4.45 8.96
N PHE A 182 -16.01 -5.12 8.26
CA PHE A 182 -16.23 -6.30 7.41
C PHE A 182 -15.70 -7.61 8.04
N GLU A 183 -15.61 -7.71 9.37
CA GLU A 183 -15.10 -8.93 10.04
C GLU A 183 -15.94 -10.18 9.72
N HIS A 184 -17.23 -10.00 9.43
CA HIS A 184 -18.12 -11.10 9.07
C HIS A 184 -17.92 -11.53 7.60
N GLU A 185 -17.87 -10.58 6.69
CA GLU A 185 -17.73 -10.79 5.25
C GLU A 185 -16.32 -11.29 4.89
N PHE A 186 -15.30 -10.85 5.64
CA PHE A 186 -13.91 -11.22 5.44
C PHE A 186 -13.34 -11.91 6.69
N SER A 187 -13.80 -13.12 6.93
CA SER A 187 -13.53 -13.87 8.18
C SER A 187 -12.05 -14.25 8.37
N ASN A 188 -11.29 -14.48 7.30
CA ASN A 188 -9.85 -14.78 7.36
C ASN A 188 -8.95 -13.55 7.19
N ARG A 189 -9.51 -12.33 7.27
CA ARG A 189 -8.76 -11.08 7.16
C ARG A 189 -7.55 -11.00 8.09
N LYS A 190 -7.69 -11.50 9.33
CA LYS A 190 -6.63 -11.45 10.35
C LYS A 190 -5.43 -12.35 10.05
N ASP A 191 -5.63 -13.33 9.16
CA ASP A 191 -4.59 -14.24 8.70
C ASP A 191 -3.85 -13.68 7.45
N VAL A 192 -4.30 -12.55 6.91
CA VAL A 192 -3.63 -11.82 5.84
C VAL A 192 -2.43 -11.08 6.45
N VAL A 193 -1.25 -11.66 6.28
CA VAL A 193 0.01 -11.13 6.81
C VAL A 193 0.99 -10.96 5.67
N TYR A 194 1.54 -9.76 5.55
CA TYR A 194 2.59 -9.43 4.58
C TYR A 194 3.94 -9.34 5.29
N TYR A 195 5.00 -9.81 4.64
CA TYR A 195 6.41 -9.70 5.06
C TYR A 195 6.82 -10.50 6.32
N PHE A 196 5.91 -10.85 7.20
CA PHE A 196 6.18 -11.58 8.47
C PHE A 196 5.85 -13.08 8.40
N GLY A 197 5.86 -13.66 7.22
CA GLY A 197 5.50 -15.05 6.98
C GLY A 197 4.03 -15.22 6.59
N ALA A 198 3.79 -16.18 5.70
CA ALA A 198 2.47 -16.45 5.17
C ALA A 198 1.52 -17.04 6.23
N GLY A 199 0.38 -16.39 6.45
CA GLY A 199 -0.65 -16.85 7.38
C GLY A 199 -1.72 -17.76 6.75
N LEU A 200 -1.86 -17.74 5.40
CA LEU A 200 -2.93 -18.42 4.69
C LEU A 200 -2.42 -19.60 3.86
N PRO A 201 -3.10 -20.76 3.87
CA PRO A 201 -2.84 -21.83 2.91
C PRO A 201 -3.12 -21.35 1.46
N ALA A 202 -2.30 -21.76 0.49
CA ALA A 202 -2.49 -21.41 -0.92
C ALA A 202 -3.86 -21.81 -1.48
N SER A 203 -4.45 -22.91 -1.01
CA SER A 203 -5.79 -23.35 -1.38
C SER A 203 -6.90 -22.37 -0.97
N GLN A 204 -6.61 -21.41 -0.10
CA GLN A 204 -7.55 -20.35 0.29
C GLN A 204 -7.48 -19.10 -0.59
N MET A 205 -6.58 -19.01 -1.57
CA MET A 205 -6.44 -17.84 -2.44
C MET A 205 -7.79 -17.38 -3.03
N VAL A 206 -8.51 -18.29 -3.68
CA VAL A 206 -9.79 -17.97 -4.32
C VAL A 206 -10.79 -17.42 -3.30
N ARG A 207 -10.99 -18.16 -2.20
CA ARG A 207 -11.92 -17.74 -1.12
C ARG A 207 -11.54 -16.39 -0.52
N THR A 208 -10.26 -16.14 -0.31
CA THR A 208 -9.77 -14.88 0.27
C THR A 208 -10.12 -13.68 -0.63
N TYR A 209 -9.92 -13.80 -1.94
CA TYR A 209 -10.31 -12.76 -2.89
C TYR A 209 -11.84 -12.63 -3.08
N GLU A 210 -12.60 -13.75 -2.97
CA GLU A 210 -14.07 -13.70 -2.95
C GLU A 210 -14.59 -12.94 -1.72
N GLN A 211 -13.97 -13.13 -0.55
CA GLN A 211 -14.31 -12.39 0.65
C GLN A 211 -13.90 -10.92 0.54
N LEU A 212 -12.75 -10.61 -0.06
CA LEU A 212 -12.31 -9.25 -0.33
C LEU A 212 -13.32 -8.48 -1.19
N GLU A 213 -13.92 -9.13 -2.20
CA GLU A 213 -14.95 -8.54 -3.06
C GLU A 213 -16.25 -8.17 -2.34
N GLN A 214 -16.50 -8.73 -1.15
CA GLN A 214 -17.63 -8.35 -0.30
C GLN A 214 -17.35 -7.12 0.59
N THR A 215 -16.17 -6.54 0.46
CA THR A 215 -15.71 -5.38 1.24
C THR A 215 -15.45 -4.18 0.33
N ASN A 216 -15.13 -3.05 0.92
CA ASN A 216 -14.65 -1.88 0.21
C ASN A 216 -13.10 -1.76 0.19
N PHE A 217 -12.38 -2.79 0.60
CA PHE A 217 -10.92 -2.81 0.48
C PHE A 217 -10.51 -3.07 -0.98
N PRO A 218 -9.64 -2.22 -1.58
CA PRO A 218 -9.20 -2.40 -2.97
C PRO A 218 -8.17 -3.52 -3.16
N THR A 219 -7.44 -3.88 -2.10
CA THR A 219 -6.41 -4.94 -2.10
C THR A 219 -6.44 -5.70 -0.78
N LEU A 220 -5.78 -6.86 -0.72
CA LEU A 220 -5.61 -7.59 0.55
C LEU A 220 -4.78 -6.79 1.55
N TYR A 221 -3.79 -6.03 1.08
CA TYR A 221 -2.95 -5.21 1.96
C TYR A 221 -3.73 -4.06 2.59
N ALA A 222 -4.66 -3.46 1.86
CA ALA A 222 -5.61 -2.47 2.39
C ALA A 222 -6.40 -2.99 3.59
N ALA A 223 -6.72 -4.29 3.61
CA ALA A 223 -7.50 -4.88 4.68
C ALA A 223 -6.70 -5.14 5.98
N THR A 224 -5.41 -4.78 6.05
CA THR A 224 -4.56 -5.03 7.22
C THR A 224 -4.69 -3.98 8.31
N LYS A 225 -4.65 -2.69 7.94
CA LYS A 225 -4.66 -1.55 8.88
C LYS A 225 -5.30 -0.30 8.24
N PRO A 226 -5.80 0.67 9.03
CA PRO A 226 -6.40 1.90 8.49
C PRO A 226 -5.47 2.74 7.62
N GLU A 227 -4.21 2.87 8.00
CA GLU A 227 -3.18 3.60 7.27
C GLU A 227 -2.83 2.93 5.93
N GLU A 228 -2.72 1.58 5.93
CA GLU A 228 -2.49 0.81 4.71
C GLU A 228 -3.70 0.84 3.78
N ASP A 229 -4.91 0.89 4.35
CA ASP A 229 -6.13 1.03 3.58
C ASP A 229 -6.15 2.36 2.80
N PHE A 230 -5.70 3.45 3.41
CA PHE A 230 -5.60 4.73 2.71
C PHE A 230 -4.50 4.70 1.63
N ALA A 231 -3.30 4.24 1.96
CA ALA A 231 -2.17 4.19 1.03
C ALA A 231 -2.46 3.28 -0.19
N GLU A 232 -3.00 2.08 0.02
CA GLU A 232 -3.43 1.16 -1.05
C GLU A 232 -4.60 1.72 -1.87
N SER A 233 -5.51 2.43 -1.23
CA SER A 233 -6.60 3.11 -1.93
C SER A 233 -6.08 4.27 -2.78
N PHE A 234 -5.15 5.05 -2.26
CA PHE A 234 -4.53 6.15 -2.97
C PHE A 234 -3.75 5.65 -4.19
N VAL A 235 -2.81 4.70 -4.01
CA VAL A 235 -2.05 4.15 -5.15
C VAL A 235 -2.98 3.49 -6.16
N GLY A 236 -3.93 2.66 -5.71
CA GLY A 236 -4.86 1.96 -6.59
C GLY A 236 -5.70 2.93 -7.43
N TYR A 237 -6.22 4.02 -6.83
CA TYR A 237 -6.97 5.04 -7.56
C TYR A 237 -6.09 5.80 -8.56
N VAL A 238 -4.94 6.30 -8.14
CA VAL A 238 -4.03 7.04 -9.03
C VAL A 238 -3.56 6.15 -10.19
N HIS A 239 -3.14 4.93 -9.89
CA HIS A 239 -2.63 3.98 -10.88
C HIS A 239 -3.68 3.58 -11.91
N THR A 240 -4.89 3.22 -11.45
CA THR A 240 -5.90 2.69 -12.37
C THR A 240 -6.78 3.77 -12.98
N MET A 241 -7.18 4.79 -12.23
CA MET A 241 -8.13 5.80 -12.71
C MET A 241 -7.44 7.01 -13.35
N LEU A 242 -6.31 7.47 -12.82
CA LEU A 242 -5.65 8.65 -13.36
C LEU A 242 -4.58 8.29 -14.41
N LEU A 243 -3.84 7.18 -14.20
CA LEU A 243 -2.81 6.71 -15.14
C LEU A 243 -3.34 5.68 -16.14
N GLY A 244 -4.55 5.13 -15.95
CA GLY A 244 -5.19 4.18 -16.87
C GLY A 244 -4.49 2.82 -16.95
N ARG A 245 -3.78 2.41 -15.89
CA ARG A 245 -3.01 1.17 -15.83
C ARG A 245 -3.83 0.04 -15.19
N PRO A 246 -3.54 -1.24 -15.50
CA PRO A 246 -4.28 -2.36 -14.93
C PRO A 246 -3.96 -2.57 -13.44
N PHE A 247 -4.89 -3.21 -12.74
CA PHE A 247 -4.65 -3.94 -11.50
C PHE A 247 -5.51 -5.21 -11.58
N GLU A 248 -4.86 -6.32 -11.86
CA GLU A 248 -5.51 -7.62 -12.02
C GLU A 248 -4.72 -8.71 -11.29
N ILE A 249 -5.42 -9.55 -10.52
CA ILE A 249 -4.88 -10.74 -9.87
C ILE A 249 -5.50 -11.96 -10.51
N ARG A 250 -4.69 -12.90 -10.97
CA ARG A 250 -5.11 -14.17 -11.53
C ARG A 250 -4.64 -15.31 -10.64
N ILE A 251 -5.55 -16.20 -10.30
CA ILE A 251 -5.29 -17.36 -9.43
C ILE A 251 -5.50 -18.64 -10.23
N PHE A 252 -4.50 -19.51 -10.18
CA PHE A 252 -4.47 -20.77 -10.91
C PHE A 252 -4.30 -21.97 -9.97
N GLU A 253 -4.89 -23.09 -10.36
CA GLU A 253 -4.62 -24.42 -9.83
C GLU A 253 -4.22 -25.35 -10.99
N ASN A 254 -3.01 -25.92 -10.94
CA ASN A 254 -2.48 -26.77 -12.02
C ASN A 254 -2.66 -26.13 -13.41
N ASP A 255 -2.27 -24.85 -13.56
CA ASP A 255 -2.42 -24.04 -14.78
C ASP A 255 -3.86 -23.72 -15.22
N LYS A 256 -4.87 -24.20 -14.52
CA LYS A 256 -6.25 -23.81 -14.76
C LYS A 256 -6.54 -22.50 -14.02
N LEU A 257 -6.98 -21.47 -14.76
CA LEU A 257 -7.44 -20.22 -14.18
C LEU A 257 -8.73 -20.48 -13.37
N LEU A 258 -8.69 -20.18 -12.07
CA LEU A 258 -9.83 -20.33 -11.15
C LEU A 258 -10.55 -19.02 -10.92
N LYS A 259 -9.79 -17.90 -10.78
CA LYS A 259 -10.37 -16.60 -10.46
C LYS A 259 -9.52 -15.48 -11.04
N THR A 260 -10.21 -14.41 -11.44
CA THR A 260 -9.63 -13.12 -11.75
C THR A 260 -10.27 -12.08 -10.82
N TYR A 261 -9.42 -11.33 -10.09
CA TYR A 261 -9.82 -10.18 -9.29
C TYR A 261 -9.35 -8.90 -9.97
N ARG A 262 -10.15 -7.85 -9.91
CA ARG A 262 -9.82 -6.53 -10.46
C ARG A 262 -10.06 -5.43 -9.44
N SER A 263 -9.42 -4.28 -9.68
CA SER A 263 -9.64 -3.07 -8.90
C SER A 263 -11.13 -2.68 -8.84
N CYS A 264 -11.56 -2.20 -7.67
CA CYS A 264 -12.97 -1.87 -7.38
C CYS A 264 -13.41 -0.45 -7.75
N TRP A 265 -12.54 0.36 -8.35
CA TRP A 265 -12.79 1.81 -8.48
C TRP A 265 -13.99 2.16 -9.38
N ASN A 266 -14.43 1.25 -10.23
CA ASN A 266 -15.65 1.37 -11.03
C ASN A 266 -16.86 0.64 -10.40
N GLU A 267 -16.73 0.12 -9.18
CA GLU A 267 -17.76 -0.61 -8.46
C GLU A 267 -18.34 0.23 -7.31
N MET A 268 -19.62 0.01 -7.01
CA MET A 268 -20.32 0.73 -5.93
C MET A 268 -19.67 0.52 -4.56
N ARG A 269 -19.03 -0.63 -4.31
CA ARG A 269 -18.37 -0.94 -3.04
C ARG A 269 -17.24 0.03 -2.69
N CYS A 270 -16.56 0.62 -3.68
CA CYS A 270 -15.47 1.59 -3.47
C CYS A 270 -15.86 3.06 -3.75
N ALA A 271 -17.12 3.33 -4.10
CA ALA A 271 -17.57 4.66 -4.50
C ALA A 271 -17.33 5.74 -3.43
N GLU A 272 -17.57 5.44 -2.14
CA GLU A 272 -17.38 6.42 -1.07
C GLU A 272 -15.88 6.69 -0.81
N LYS A 273 -15.01 5.67 -0.88
CA LYS A 273 -13.55 5.87 -0.81
C LYS A 273 -13.05 6.70 -1.97
N ARG A 274 -13.55 6.42 -3.19
CA ARG A 274 -13.24 7.19 -4.39
C ARG A 274 -13.55 8.67 -4.19
N LYS A 275 -14.73 9.02 -3.69
CA LYS A 275 -15.11 10.42 -3.41
C LYS A 275 -14.12 11.10 -2.44
N VAL A 276 -13.73 10.42 -1.37
CA VAL A 276 -12.76 11.00 -0.41
C VAL A 276 -11.41 11.25 -1.08
N ILE A 277 -10.92 10.33 -1.92
CA ILE A 277 -9.65 10.50 -2.64
C ILE A 277 -9.75 11.64 -3.67
N GLU A 278 -10.85 11.71 -4.43
CA GLU A 278 -11.07 12.78 -5.40
C GLU A 278 -11.14 14.16 -4.74
N GLN A 279 -11.82 14.27 -3.60
CA GLN A 279 -11.84 15.49 -2.79
C GLN A 279 -10.46 15.85 -2.26
N PHE A 280 -9.73 14.87 -1.77
CA PHE A 280 -8.37 15.05 -1.27
C PHE A 280 -7.41 15.55 -2.37
N LEU A 281 -7.53 15.01 -3.58
CA LEU A 281 -6.75 15.44 -4.76
C LEU A 281 -7.28 16.71 -5.40
N GLN A 282 -8.37 17.30 -4.89
CA GLN A 282 -9.05 18.47 -5.45
C GLN A 282 -9.43 18.28 -6.92
N LEU A 283 -9.77 17.08 -7.31
CA LEU A 283 -10.27 16.78 -8.65
C LEU A 283 -11.68 17.35 -8.76
N SER A 284 -11.96 18.09 -9.85
CA SER A 284 -13.32 18.56 -10.11
C SER A 284 -14.22 17.35 -10.27
N THR A 285 -15.21 17.21 -9.40
CA THR A 285 -16.31 16.25 -9.62
C THR A 285 -17.10 16.77 -10.81
N ASN A 286 -16.93 16.18 -11.98
CA ASN A 286 -17.87 16.38 -13.06
C ASN A 286 -19.19 15.73 -12.63
N ASP A 287 -20.18 16.58 -12.29
CA ASP A 287 -21.57 16.20 -12.06
C ASP A 287 -22.19 15.55 -13.31
#